data_3e8a51d1032a12fb015d2afc487595ec
#
_entry.id   3e8a51d1032a12fb015d2afc487595ec
#
_cell.length_a   1.000
_cell.length_b   1.000
_cell.length_c   1.000
_cell.angle_alpha   90.00
_cell.angle_beta   90.00
_cell.angle_gamma   90.00
#
_symmetry.space_group_name_H-M   'P 1'
#
loop_
_entity.id
_entity.type
_entity.pdbx_description
1 polymer ?
#
loop_
_entity_poly.entity_id
_entity_poly.type
_entity_poly.pdbx_seq_one_letter_code
_entity_poly.pdbx_strand_id
1 'polypeptide(L)'
;MTDPAFDKADQTISPLWNTDCEDDTIDFGFRTIQRADKARMVRGVFDSVADRYDIMNDVMSGGIHRLWKAAMIDWMAPQPHQKLIDLAGGTGDISLRFLRGGGGEACIADINYAMLEAGRGRRDLQRLAHRLSWCVANAESL
;
A
#
# COMPACT_ATOMS: atom_id res chain seq x y z
N MET A 1 -0.10 -46.89 -21.21
CA MET A 1 1.10 -46.94 -20.35
C MET A 1 1.25 -45.54 -19.80
N THR A 2 0.52 -45.28 -18.73
CA THR A 2 0.35 -43.97 -18.06
C THR A 2 1.31 -43.90 -16.88
N ASP A 3 2.15 -42.91 -16.88
CA ASP A 3 3.14 -42.65 -15.83
C ASP A 3 2.45 -42.05 -14.59
N PRO A 4 2.51 -42.64 -13.39
CA PRO A 4 1.87 -42.17 -12.18
C PRO A 4 2.90 -41.47 -11.26
N ALA A 5 3.45 -40.35 -11.68
CA ALA A 5 4.45 -39.62 -10.89
C ALA A 5 4.18 -38.10 -10.79
N PHE A 6 2.91 -37.68 -10.68
CA PHE A 6 2.57 -36.27 -10.41
C PHE A 6 1.45 -36.17 -9.37
N ASP A 7 1.69 -36.81 -8.23
CA ASP A 7 0.85 -36.56 -7.05
C ASP A 7 1.74 -36.50 -5.82
N LYS A 8 1.81 -35.34 -5.23
CA LYS A 8 2.17 -34.90 -3.89
C LYS A 8 3.12 -33.70 -3.90
N ALA A 9 2.60 -32.56 -4.29
CA ALA A 9 3.14 -31.29 -3.81
C ALA A 9 2.72 -31.16 -2.34
N ASP A 10 3.65 -31.49 -1.47
CA ASP A 10 3.61 -31.33 -0.03
C ASP A 10 3.33 -29.86 0.34
N GLN A 11 2.12 -29.61 0.85
CA GLN A 11 1.68 -28.33 1.40
C GLN A 11 2.12 -28.23 2.87
N THR A 12 3.41 -28.19 3.12
CA THR A 12 3.94 -27.85 4.45
C THR A 12 4.87 -26.65 4.32
N ILE A 13 4.30 -25.49 3.99
CA ILE A 13 4.95 -24.23 4.30
C ILE A 13 4.56 -23.90 5.74
N SER A 14 5.37 -24.38 6.67
CA SER A 14 5.33 -23.90 8.06
C SER A 14 5.74 -22.43 8.05
N PRO A 15 4.99 -21.51 8.67
CA PRO A 15 5.43 -20.13 8.80
C PRO A 15 6.65 -20.08 9.71
N LEU A 16 7.81 -19.70 9.14
CA LEU A 16 9.08 -19.51 9.84
C LEU A 16 9.09 -18.19 10.62
N TRP A 17 8.09 -17.95 11.47
CA TRP A 17 8.15 -16.85 12.42
C TRP A 17 7.73 -17.36 13.79
N ASN A 18 8.69 -17.30 14.65
CA ASN A 18 8.65 -17.77 16.02
C ASN A 18 7.62 -16.97 16.82
N THR A 19 6.68 -17.65 17.46
CA THR A 19 5.59 -17.09 18.27
C THR A 19 5.98 -16.90 19.74
N ASP A 20 7.24 -16.57 20.04
CA ASP A 20 7.71 -16.31 21.40
C ASP A 20 8.09 -14.84 21.57
N CYS A 21 7.10 -13.94 21.58
CA CYS A 21 7.20 -12.62 22.15
C CYS A 21 6.02 -12.42 23.09
N GLU A 22 6.24 -12.71 24.36
CA GLU A 22 5.45 -12.28 25.49
C GLU A 22 5.52 -10.74 25.58
N ASP A 23 4.65 -10.07 24.96
CA ASP A 23 3.99 -8.80 25.24
C ASP A 23 3.37 -8.24 23.94
N ASP A 24 2.19 -8.73 23.60
CA ASP A 24 1.47 -8.37 22.39
C ASP A 24 0.71 -7.04 22.55
N THR A 25 1.11 -6.21 23.52
CA THR A 25 0.53 -4.91 23.79
C THR A 25 1.44 -3.79 23.32
N ILE A 26 0.85 -2.74 22.76
CA ILE A 26 1.54 -1.52 22.32
C ILE A 26 0.77 -0.29 22.77
N ASP A 27 1.51 0.79 23.02
CA ASP A 27 0.91 2.07 23.37
C ASP A 27 0.29 2.73 22.14
N PHE A 28 -0.99 3.11 22.28
CA PHE A 28 -1.73 3.88 21.29
C PHE A 28 -2.30 5.14 21.96
N GLY A 29 -1.55 6.23 21.90
CA GLY A 29 -1.85 7.46 22.60
C GLY A 29 -1.84 7.27 24.11
N PHE A 30 -3.01 7.39 24.76
CA PHE A 30 -3.17 7.22 26.21
C PHE A 30 -3.67 5.82 26.63
N ARG A 31 -3.67 4.84 25.73
CA ARG A 31 -4.17 3.48 26.01
C ARG A 31 -3.19 2.45 25.50
N THR A 32 -2.92 1.45 26.34
CA THR A 32 -2.23 0.22 25.95
C THR A 32 -3.25 -0.72 25.31
N ILE A 33 -3.02 -1.16 24.09
CA ILE A 33 -3.91 -2.05 23.34
C ILE A 33 -3.12 -3.23 22.77
N GLN A 34 -3.81 -4.32 22.46
CA GLN A 34 -3.19 -5.43 21.75
C GLN A 34 -2.82 -5.03 20.32
N ARG A 35 -1.71 -5.53 19.81
CA ARG A 35 -1.18 -5.23 18.47
C ARG A 35 -2.22 -5.50 17.37
N ALA A 36 -2.98 -6.58 17.48
CA ALA A 36 -4.06 -6.92 16.56
C ALA A 36 -5.22 -5.89 16.57
N ASP A 37 -5.53 -5.33 17.74
CA ASP A 37 -6.57 -4.33 17.89
C ASP A 37 -6.16 -2.97 17.33
N LYS A 38 -4.87 -2.59 17.43
CA LYS A 38 -4.33 -1.38 16.80
C LYS A 38 -4.56 -1.39 15.30
N ALA A 39 -4.20 -2.47 14.62
CA ALA A 39 -4.39 -2.59 13.17
C ALA A 39 -5.86 -2.44 12.78
N ARG A 40 -6.79 -3.03 13.58
CA ARG A 40 -8.23 -2.91 13.35
C ARG A 40 -8.77 -1.50 13.60
N MET A 41 -8.32 -0.84 14.68
CA MET A 41 -8.73 0.54 15.00
C MET A 41 -8.21 1.54 13.98
N VAL A 42 -6.93 1.42 13.58
CA VAL A 42 -6.32 2.25 12.53
C VAL A 42 -7.06 2.06 11.22
N ARG A 43 -7.35 0.80 10.84
CA ARG A 43 -8.13 0.49 9.63
C ARG A 43 -9.52 1.16 9.66
N GLY A 44 -10.25 1.08 10.78
CA GLY A 44 -11.57 1.69 10.92
C GLY A 44 -11.56 3.21 10.78
N VAL A 45 -10.51 3.89 11.24
CA VAL A 45 -10.33 5.33 11.04
C VAL A 45 -10.09 5.65 9.56
N PHE A 46 -9.19 4.91 8.89
CA PHE A 46 -8.91 5.13 7.47
C PHE A 46 -10.10 4.79 6.56
N ASP A 47 -10.87 3.74 6.88
CA ASP A 47 -12.07 3.38 6.13
C ASP A 47 -13.13 4.50 6.17
N SER A 48 -13.24 5.21 7.30
CA SER A 48 -14.20 6.32 7.46
C SER A 48 -13.82 7.60 6.73
N VAL A 49 -12.55 7.77 6.37
CA VAL A 49 -12.03 8.98 5.73
C VAL A 49 -11.44 8.75 4.34
N ALA A 50 -11.46 7.50 3.84
CA ALA A 50 -10.84 7.14 2.56
C ALA A 50 -11.31 8.03 1.40
N ASP A 51 -12.62 8.32 1.33
CA ASP A 51 -13.22 9.16 0.28
C ASP A 51 -12.86 10.66 0.38
N ARG A 52 -12.39 11.10 1.57
CA ARG A 52 -12.08 12.51 1.86
C ARG A 52 -10.63 12.76 2.22
N TYR A 53 -9.80 11.72 2.14
CA TYR A 53 -8.41 11.77 2.58
C TYR A 53 -7.62 12.84 1.84
N ASP A 54 -7.79 12.94 0.53
CA ASP A 54 -7.11 13.96 -0.29
C ASP A 54 -7.58 15.38 0.06
N ILE A 55 -8.88 15.56 0.32
CA ILE A 55 -9.45 16.86 0.71
C ILE A 55 -8.95 17.25 2.11
N MET A 56 -8.91 16.31 3.04
CA MET A 56 -8.41 16.55 4.39
C MET A 56 -6.94 16.94 4.38
N ASN A 57 -6.12 16.27 3.58
CA ASN A 57 -4.71 16.61 3.41
C ASN A 57 -4.54 17.99 2.77
N ASP A 58 -5.37 18.35 1.79
CA ASP A 58 -5.38 19.70 1.18
C ASP A 58 -5.68 20.78 2.21
N VAL A 59 -6.70 20.58 3.03
CA VAL A 59 -7.12 21.54 4.06
C VAL A 59 -6.07 21.67 5.16
N MET A 60 -5.55 20.55 5.68
CA MET A 60 -4.58 20.57 6.80
C MET A 60 -3.21 21.10 6.40
N SER A 61 -2.78 20.93 5.17
CA SER A 61 -1.47 21.37 4.68
C SER A 61 -1.50 22.70 3.91
N GLY A 62 -2.69 23.30 3.72
CA GLY A 62 -2.83 24.50 2.88
C GLY A 62 -2.36 24.27 1.44
N GLY A 63 -2.40 23.03 0.95
CA GLY A 63 -1.93 22.67 -0.40
C GLY A 63 -0.42 22.43 -0.51
N ILE A 64 0.37 22.67 0.55
CA ILE A 64 1.84 22.51 0.55
C ILE A 64 2.24 21.06 0.20
N HIS A 65 1.47 20.06 0.61
CA HIS A 65 1.74 18.66 0.29
C HIS A 65 1.76 18.39 -1.22
N ARG A 66 1.00 19.15 -2.03
CA ARG A 66 1.02 19.02 -3.50
C ARG A 66 2.36 19.47 -4.09
N LEU A 67 2.92 20.57 -3.53
CA LEU A 67 4.24 21.06 -3.93
C LEU A 67 5.33 20.06 -3.55
N TRP A 68 5.25 19.46 -2.36
CA TRP A 68 6.22 18.45 -1.94
C TRP A 68 6.18 17.21 -2.81
N LYS A 69 4.98 16.73 -3.12
CA LYS A 69 4.82 15.59 -4.04
C LYS A 69 5.37 15.89 -5.43
N ALA A 70 5.16 17.12 -5.94
CA ALA A 70 5.73 17.55 -7.22
C ALA A 70 7.26 17.57 -7.16
N ALA A 71 7.84 18.27 -6.16
CA ALA A 71 9.28 18.33 -5.97
C ALA A 71 9.93 16.94 -5.80
N MET A 72 9.25 16.03 -5.10
CA MET A 72 9.72 14.64 -4.96
C MET A 72 9.79 13.92 -6.30
N ILE A 73 8.79 14.07 -7.17
CA ILE A 73 8.78 13.47 -8.50
C ILE A 73 9.85 14.12 -9.39
N ASP A 74 10.01 15.43 -9.35
CA ASP A 74 11.06 16.14 -10.08
C ASP A 74 12.45 15.64 -9.66
N TRP A 75 12.64 15.44 -8.36
CA TRP A 75 13.90 14.92 -7.81
C TRP A 75 14.16 13.46 -8.18
N MET A 76 13.11 12.64 -8.20
CA MET A 76 13.16 11.24 -8.62
C MET A 76 13.48 11.10 -10.11
N ALA A 77 13.15 12.12 -10.94
CA ALA A 77 13.37 12.16 -12.39
C ALA A 77 12.98 10.84 -13.09
N PRO A 78 11.69 10.42 -13.04
CA PRO A 78 11.26 9.11 -13.49
C PRO A 78 11.66 8.78 -14.92
N GLN A 79 12.14 7.55 -15.16
CA GLN A 79 12.55 7.07 -16.47
C GLN A 79 11.72 5.85 -16.91
N PRO A 80 11.51 5.61 -18.23
CA PRO A 80 10.64 4.53 -18.73
C PRO A 80 11.04 3.12 -18.30
N HIS A 81 12.30 2.90 -17.96
CA HIS A 81 12.81 1.59 -17.52
C HIS A 81 12.70 1.37 -16.01
N GLN A 82 12.34 2.41 -15.25
CA GLN A 82 12.24 2.34 -13.79
C GLN A 82 10.90 1.78 -13.35
N LYS A 83 10.94 1.03 -12.24
CA LYS A 83 9.78 0.50 -11.54
C LYS A 83 9.71 1.11 -10.16
N LEU A 84 8.51 1.51 -9.75
CA LEU A 84 8.23 2.07 -8.43
C LEU A 84 7.48 1.05 -7.57
N ILE A 85 7.90 0.90 -6.32
CA ILE A 85 7.07 0.30 -5.27
C ILE A 85 6.65 1.43 -4.33
N ASP A 86 5.35 1.69 -4.28
CA ASP A 86 4.72 2.76 -3.47
C ASP A 86 4.16 2.11 -2.20
N LEU A 87 4.97 2.09 -1.14
CA LEU A 87 4.61 1.49 0.15
C LEU A 87 3.73 2.45 0.96
N ALA A 88 2.65 1.93 1.53
CA ALA A 88 1.57 2.72 2.12
C ALA A 88 1.01 3.73 1.11
N GLY A 89 0.91 3.31 -0.16
CA GLY A 89 0.57 4.16 -1.30
C GLY A 89 -0.90 4.62 -1.34
N GLY A 90 -1.75 4.02 -0.50
CA GLY A 90 -3.16 4.40 -0.35
C GLY A 90 -3.91 4.42 -1.67
N THR A 91 -4.41 5.58 -2.07
CA THR A 91 -5.13 5.79 -3.34
C THR A 91 -4.24 5.94 -4.56
N GLY A 92 -2.90 5.81 -4.43
CA GLY A 92 -1.94 5.77 -5.53
C GLY A 92 -1.57 7.13 -6.14
N ASP A 93 -1.61 8.23 -5.39
CA ASP A 93 -1.29 9.56 -5.92
C ASP A 93 0.17 9.71 -6.34
N ILE A 94 1.10 9.13 -5.58
CA ILE A 94 2.54 9.14 -5.92
C ILE A 94 2.80 8.30 -7.16
N SER A 95 2.25 7.09 -7.21
CA SER A 95 2.36 6.20 -8.37
C SER A 95 1.82 6.86 -9.64
N LEU A 96 0.68 7.57 -9.56
CA LEU A 96 0.13 8.32 -10.67
C LEU A 96 1.10 9.39 -11.19
N ARG A 97 1.68 10.17 -10.27
CA ARG A 97 2.65 11.23 -10.60
C ARG A 97 3.92 10.66 -11.21
N PHE A 98 4.44 9.56 -10.64
CA PHE A 98 5.59 8.84 -11.18
C PHE A 98 5.36 8.39 -12.63
N LEU A 99 4.23 7.74 -12.91
CA LEU A 99 3.90 7.27 -14.25
C LEU A 99 3.68 8.42 -15.25
N ARG A 100 3.07 9.53 -14.80
CA ARG A 100 2.91 10.75 -15.62
C ARG A 100 4.24 11.47 -15.85
N GLY A 101 5.16 11.38 -14.91
CA GLY A 101 6.52 11.91 -15.05
C GLY A 101 7.44 11.10 -15.97
N GLY A 102 6.96 10.01 -16.56
CA GLY A 102 7.71 9.18 -17.50
C GLY A 102 8.23 7.86 -16.94
N GLY A 103 7.92 7.53 -15.68
CA GLY A 103 8.27 6.25 -15.06
C GLY A 103 7.66 5.06 -15.80
N GLY A 104 8.22 3.86 -15.65
CA GLY A 104 7.82 2.66 -16.36
C GLY A 104 6.57 1.99 -15.81
N GLU A 105 6.69 1.34 -14.67
CA GLU A 105 5.64 0.58 -13.99
C GLU A 105 5.59 0.96 -12.51
N ALA A 106 4.43 0.80 -11.88
CA ALA A 106 4.31 1.01 -10.43
C ALA A 106 3.47 -0.10 -9.76
N CYS A 107 3.89 -0.48 -8.57
CA CYS A 107 3.15 -1.35 -7.66
C CYS A 107 2.75 -0.54 -6.43
N ILE A 108 1.45 -0.43 -6.20
CA ILE A 108 0.90 0.25 -5.04
C ILE A 108 0.62 -0.81 -3.97
N ALA A 109 1.29 -0.71 -2.85
CA ALA A 109 1.16 -1.63 -1.73
C ALA A 109 0.63 -0.87 -0.51
N ASP A 110 -0.45 -1.35 0.09
CA ASP A 110 -1.04 -0.77 1.29
C ASP A 110 -1.67 -1.87 2.15
N ILE A 111 -1.67 -1.69 3.46
CA ILE A 111 -2.34 -2.59 4.38
C ILE A 111 -3.87 -2.41 4.34
N ASN A 112 -4.34 -1.23 3.93
CA ASN A 112 -5.74 -0.88 3.89
C ASN A 112 -6.34 -1.17 2.51
N TYR A 113 -7.12 -2.27 2.44
CA TYR A 113 -7.80 -2.68 1.22
C TYR A 113 -8.79 -1.61 0.68
N ALA A 114 -9.50 -0.89 1.56
CA ALA A 114 -10.47 0.13 1.13
C ALA A 114 -9.78 1.31 0.41
N MET A 115 -8.56 1.69 0.84
CA MET A 115 -7.76 2.71 0.16
C MET A 115 -7.33 2.25 -1.24
N LEU A 116 -6.92 0.98 -1.38
CA LEU A 116 -6.57 0.40 -2.68
C LEU A 116 -7.78 0.35 -3.62
N GLU A 117 -8.96 -0.04 -3.10
CA GLU A 117 -10.20 -0.06 -3.90
C GLU A 117 -10.63 1.36 -4.33
N ALA A 118 -10.54 2.35 -3.44
CA ALA A 118 -10.78 3.75 -3.80
C ALA A 118 -9.81 4.21 -4.91
N GLY A 119 -8.53 3.83 -4.81
CA GLY A 119 -7.53 4.10 -5.84
C GLY A 119 -7.85 3.44 -7.18
N ARG A 120 -8.25 2.17 -7.18
CA ARG A 120 -8.66 1.43 -8.39
C ARG A 120 -9.87 2.07 -9.08
N GLY A 121 -10.78 2.68 -8.31
CA GLY A 121 -11.94 3.41 -8.82
C GLY A 121 -11.61 4.73 -9.52
N ARG A 122 -10.41 5.27 -9.35
CA ARG A 122 -9.99 6.55 -9.94
C ARG A 122 -9.82 6.43 -11.45
N ARG A 123 -10.53 7.28 -12.21
CA ARG A 123 -10.49 7.28 -13.68
C ARG A 123 -9.11 7.57 -14.27
N ASP A 124 -8.31 8.38 -13.58
CA ASP A 124 -6.96 8.75 -14.01
C ASP A 124 -5.96 7.59 -13.87
N LEU A 125 -6.11 6.74 -12.86
CA LEU A 125 -5.33 5.52 -12.68
C LEU A 125 -5.81 4.38 -13.60
N GLN A 126 -7.12 4.29 -13.87
CA GLN A 126 -7.66 3.29 -14.79
C GLN A 126 -7.07 3.40 -16.20
N ARG A 127 -6.76 4.62 -16.67
CA ARG A 127 -6.09 4.84 -17.97
C ARG A 127 -4.66 4.27 -18.01
N LEU A 128 -4.04 4.07 -16.85
CA LEU A 128 -2.69 3.56 -16.68
C LEU A 128 -2.66 2.14 -16.10
N ALA A 129 -3.81 1.45 -16.05
CA ALA A 129 -3.96 0.15 -15.39
C ALA A 129 -2.99 -0.93 -15.92
N HIS A 130 -2.58 -0.84 -17.21
CA HIS A 130 -1.62 -1.74 -17.81
C HIS A 130 -0.17 -1.58 -17.29
N ARG A 131 0.09 -0.52 -16.51
CA ARG A 131 1.38 -0.21 -15.88
C ARG A 131 1.31 -0.19 -14.36
N LEU A 132 0.15 -0.57 -13.81
CA LEU A 132 -0.13 -0.55 -12.38
C LEU A 132 -0.44 -1.93 -11.85
N SER A 133 0.13 -2.28 -10.71
CA SER A 133 -0.28 -3.40 -9.89
C SER A 133 -0.67 -2.93 -8.49
N TRP A 134 -1.50 -3.72 -7.81
CA TRP A 134 -2.05 -3.40 -6.50
C TRP A 134 -1.84 -4.59 -5.58
N CYS A 135 -1.31 -4.36 -4.41
CA CYS A 135 -0.99 -5.40 -3.44
C CYS A 135 -1.46 -4.99 -2.04
N VAL A 136 -2.20 -5.88 -1.39
CA VAL A 136 -2.45 -5.72 0.05
C VAL A 136 -1.23 -6.27 0.77
N ALA A 137 -0.45 -5.41 1.41
CA ALA A 137 0.78 -5.80 2.08
C ALA A 137 1.01 -4.98 3.35
N ASN A 138 1.57 -5.64 4.35
CA ASN A 138 2.08 -4.97 5.54
C ASN A 138 3.56 -4.65 5.33
N ALA A 139 3.92 -3.37 5.31
CA ALA A 139 5.30 -2.92 5.10
C ALA A 139 6.28 -3.41 6.18
N GLU A 140 5.78 -3.77 7.37
CA GLU A 140 6.59 -4.35 8.46
C GLU A 140 6.92 -5.84 8.23
N SER A 141 6.33 -6.47 7.21
CA SER A 141 6.44 -7.92 6.93
C SER A 141 6.84 -8.20 5.47
N LEU A 142 7.49 -7.25 4.82
CA LEU A 142 8.02 -7.39 3.45
C LEU A 142 9.44 -7.94 3.44
#